data_f6e5f5095a10841a70c14cfbd40e1f88
#
_entry.id   f6e5f5095a10841a70c14cfbd40e1f88
#
_cell.length_a   1.000
_cell.length_b   1.000
_cell.length_c   1.000
_cell.angle_alpha   90.00
_cell.angle_beta   90.00
_cell.angle_gamma   90.00
#
_symmetry.space_group_name_H-M   'P 1'
#
loop_
_entity.id
_entity.type
_entity.pdbx_description
1 polymer ?
#
loop_
_entity_poly.entity_id
_entity_poly.type
_entity_poly.pdbx_seq_one_letter_code
_entity_poly.pdbx_strand_id
1 'polypeptide(L)'
;MISITEKVHGTSGISAYVLCKHPRSFANKAIAWISEKLLGLEIEGTTQYYHDYDYLYSSRSVIKNQYYNKNAGPGFYGCDVWKFADDVVRPWLQKGMTAYYEIVGFLPNGGYIQKGYDYGCIPPKEGDVYQHGVHFKVLVYRITMTNVDGNVHEFSAREVQQWCDFVNLTPVHQYYYGYAMDLYPELSLAEHWNENFLQKLANESLFYMEQDSPTCNNKVPHEGVVIKVENMKSEAFKLKCFKFLDKEGKALDKGESNIEDAN
;
A
#
# COMPACT_ATOMS: atom_id res chain seq x y z
N MET A 1 -19.00 -7.02 10.34
CA MET A 1 -18.82 -5.84 9.47
C MET A 1 -17.70 -6.15 8.48
N ILE A 2 -17.89 -5.84 7.20
CA ILE A 2 -16.89 -5.99 6.14
C ILE A 2 -16.87 -4.74 5.27
N SER A 3 -15.75 -4.52 4.59
CA SER A 3 -15.66 -3.65 3.41
C SER A 3 -15.27 -4.47 2.18
N ILE A 4 -15.77 -4.07 1.01
CA ILE A 4 -15.36 -4.64 -0.28
C ILE A 4 -14.87 -3.49 -1.14
N THR A 5 -13.61 -3.56 -1.55
CA THR A 5 -12.95 -2.53 -2.33
C THR A 5 -12.39 -3.11 -3.63
N GLU A 6 -12.15 -2.24 -4.59
CA GLU A 6 -11.45 -2.60 -5.82
C GLU A 6 -10.05 -3.12 -5.50
N LYS A 7 -9.70 -4.28 -6.09
CA LYS A 7 -8.30 -4.71 -6.13
C LYS A 7 -7.61 -4.01 -7.29
N VAL A 8 -6.84 -2.99 -6.95
CA VAL A 8 -6.13 -2.16 -7.92
C VAL A 8 -4.87 -2.87 -8.41
N HIS A 9 -4.66 -2.87 -9.72
CA HIS A 9 -3.46 -3.39 -10.37
C HIS A 9 -2.43 -2.28 -10.58
N GLY A 10 -1.58 -2.09 -9.59
CA GLY A 10 -0.55 -1.05 -9.57
C GLY A 10 0.80 -1.60 -9.09
N THR A 11 1.59 -0.75 -8.47
CA THR A 11 2.75 -1.16 -7.68
C THR A 11 2.57 -0.69 -6.25
N SER A 12 2.72 -1.63 -5.31
CA SER A 12 2.50 -1.37 -3.89
C SER A 12 3.55 -0.43 -3.32
N GLY A 13 3.11 0.58 -2.60
CA GLY A 13 3.95 1.52 -1.88
C GLY A 13 3.54 1.66 -0.42
N ILE A 14 4.50 1.99 0.41
CA ILE A 14 4.31 2.22 1.84
C ILE A 14 5.06 3.49 2.21
N SER A 15 4.39 4.40 2.90
CA SER A 15 5.02 5.55 3.56
C SER A 15 4.69 5.53 5.04
N ALA A 16 5.69 5.73 5.89
CA ALA A 16 5.55 5.63 7.34
C ALA A 16 6.31 6.74 8.07
N TYR A 17 5.75 7.19 9.20
CA TYR A 17 6.44 8.04 10.17
C TYR A 17 6.44 7.32 11.52
N VAL A 18 7.42 6.44 11.73
CA VAL A 18 7.43 5.44 12.79
C VAL A 18 8.71 5.49 13.60
N LEU A 19 8.66 4.85 14.77
CA LEU A 19 9.82 4.74 15.65
C LEU A 19 10.88 3.84 15.01
N CYS A 20 12.03 4.42 14.72
CA CYS A 20 13.14 3.77 14.06
C CYS A 20 14.35 3.61 14.98
N LYS A 21 15.13 2.59 14.71
CA LYS A 21 16.37 2.30 15.42
C LYS A 21 17.54 2.93 14.67
N HIS A 22 18.13 3.96 15.26
CA HIS A 22 19.24 4.70 14.67
C HIS A 22 20.58 4.30 15.28
N PRO A 23 21.66 4.12 14.49
CA PRO A 23 22.99 3.91 15.02
C PRO A 23 23.51 5.18 15.69
N ARG A 24 24.08 5.08 16.87
CA ARG A 24 24.74 6.22 17.51
C ARG A 24 26.01 6.61 16.74
N SER A 25 26.26 7.91 16.65
CA SER A 25 27.54 8.42 16.13
C SER A 25 28.70 7.93 16.99
N PHE A 26 29.91 7.85 16.41
CA PHE A 26 31.12 7.43 17.12
C PHE A 26 31.38 8.33 18.34
N ALA A 27 31.19 9.64 18.23
CA ALA A 27 31.34 10.60 19.33
C ALA A 27 30.37 10.29 20.49
N ASN A 28 29.10 10.01 20.21
CA ASN A 28 28.10 9.68 21.23
C ASN A 28 28.39 8.33 21.90
N LYS A 29 28.94 7.36 21.17
CA LYS A 29 29.40 6.08 21.72
C LYS A 29 30.57 6.28 22.70
N ALA A 30 31.52 7.14 22.35
CA ALA A 30 32.64 7.47 23.21
C ALA A 30 32.21 8.19 24.49
N ILE A 31 31.30 9.16 24.39
CA ILE A 31 30.73 9.88 25.56
C ILE A 31 29.98 8.88 26.47
N ALA A 32 29.14 8.01 25.93
CA ALA A 32 28.43 7.00 26.71
C ALA A 32 29.40 6.06 27.43
N TRP A 33 30.44 5.57 26.76
CA TRP A 33 31.47 4.71 27.36
C TRP A 33 32.26 5.41 28.49
N ILE A 34 32.63 6.69 28.30
CA ILE A 34 33.33 7.48 29.29
C ILE A 34 32.47 7.72 30.55
N SER A 35 31.17 8.03 30.37
CA SER A 35 30.24 8.28 31.46
C SER A 35 30.01 7.01 32.29
N GLU A 36 29.87 5.86 31.66
CA GLU A 36 29.73 4.58 32.32
C GLU A 36 30.98 4.22 33.14
N LYS A 37 32.16 4.40 32.56
CA LYS A 37 33.43 3.98 33.17
C LYS A 37 33.94 4.94 34.24
N LEU A 38 33.65 6.24 34.13
CA LEU A 38 34.15 7.28 35.06
C LEU A 38 33.14 7.63 36.15
N LEU A 39 31.84 7.55 35.89
CA LEU A 39 30.79 8.03 36.75
C LEU A 39 29.94 6.91 37.37
N GLY A 40 30.12 5.65 36.92
CA GLY A 40 29.31 4.51 37.38
C GLY A 40 27.82 4.70 37.08
N LEU A 41 27.47 5.64 36.21
CA LEU A 41 26.11 5.93 35.80
C LEU A 41 25.81 5.06 34.59
N GLU A 42 24.94 4.07 34.75
CA GLU A 42 24.21 3.50 33.63
C GLU A 42 23.34 4.60 33.05
N ILE A 43 23.92 5.36 32.10
CA ILE A 43 23.12 6.27 31.30
C ILE A 43 22.28 5.36 30.41
N GLU A 44 20.97 5.46 30.51
CA GLU A 44 20.04 4.96 29.54
C GLU A 44 20.54 5.37 28.15
N GLY A 45 21.28 4.49 27.45
CA GLY A 45 21.89 4.89 26.19
C GLY A 45 23.28 4.35 25.92
N THR A 46 23.86 3.46 26.71
CA THR A 46 25.08 2.69 26.35
C THR A 46 24.81 1.70 25.21
N THR A 47 23.55 1.50 24.82
CA THR A 47 23.20 0.72 23.62
C THR A 47 23.80 1.36 22.36
N GLN A 48 24.26 0.54 21.42
CA GLN A 48 24.82 0.98 20.14
C GLN A 48 23.83 1.80 19.29
N TYR A 49 22.58 1.90 19.73
CA TYR A 49 21.44 2.46 19.01
C TYR A 49 20.60 3.35 19.95
N TYR A 50 19.87 4.29 19.34
CA TYR A 50 18.77 5.01 19.98
C TYR A 50 17.52 4.89 19.11
N HIS A 51 16.36 5.17 19.67
CA HIS A 51 15.09 5.16 18.94
C HIS A 51 14.59 6.58 18.79
N ASP A 52 14.19 6.93 17.59
CA ASP A 52 13.52 8.18 17.27
C ASP A 52 12.57 7.97 16.10
N TYR A 53 11.61 8.87 15.95
CA TYR A 53 10.69 8.83 14.83
C TYR A 53 11.37 9.30 13.55
N ASP A 54 11.21 8.54 12.48
CA ASP A 54 11.72 8.89 11.17
C ASP A 54 10.78 8.47 10.06
N TYR A 55 10.91 9.14 8.92
CA TYR A 55 10.15 8.82 7.72
C TYR A 55 10.81 7.68 6.96
N LEU A 56 9.99 6.72 6.58
CA LEU A 56 10.36 5.59 5.73
C LEU A 56 9.45 5.53 4.53
N TYR A 57 9.99 5.13 3.39
CA TYR A 57 9.18 4.68 2.27
C TYR A 57 9.76 3.40 1.68
N SER A 58 8.88 2.56 1.12
CA SER A 58 9.27 1.26 0.58
C SER A 58 8.35 0.84 -0.56
N SER A 59 8.83 -0.09 -1.37
CA SER A 59 7.98 -1.01 -2.10
C SER A 59 7.38 -2.05 -1.13
N ARG A 60 6.69 -3.05 -1.66
CA ARG A 60 6.13 -4.14 -0.86
C ARG A 60 7.16 -4.84 0.04
N SER A 61 8.39 -5.03 -0.42
CA SER A 61 9.42 -5.84 0.24
C SER A 61 10.73 -5.09 0.52
N VAL A 62 10.95 -3.92 -0.09
CA VAL A 62 12.24 -3.22 -0.04
C VAL A 62 12.08 -1.81 0.49
N ILE A 63 12.72 -1.51 1.63
CA ILE A 63 12.86 -0.14 2.12
C ILE A 63 13.76 0.63 1.17
N LYS A 64 13.27 1.73 0.63
CA LYS A 64 13.96 2.54 -0.39
C LYS A 64 14.59 3.81 0.16
N ASN A 65 14.32 4.14 1.41
CA ASN A 65 14.96 5.25 2.07
C ASN A 65 16.48 5.00 2.17
N GLN A 66 17.28 5.86 1.57
CA GLN A 66 18.75 5.74 1.52
C GLN A 66 19.44 5.72 2.88
N TYR A 67 18.77 6.25 3.92
CA TYR A 67 19.30 6.18 5.28
C TYR A 67 19.39 4.74 5.80
N TYR A 68 18.38 3.91 5.48
CA TYR A 68 18.30 2.50 5.90
C TYR A 68 18.86 1.54 4.84
N ASN A 69 18.79 1.92 3.59
CA ASN A 69 19.28 1.11 2.47
C ASN A 69 20.05 1.97 1.47
N LYS A 70 21.31 2.24 1.74
CA LYS A 70 22.20 3.07 0.88
C LYS A 70 22.35 2.53 -0.54
N ASN A 71 22.04 1.26 -0.76
CA ASN A 71 22.13 0.58 -2.05
C ASN A 71 20.76 0.41 -2.72
N ALA A 72 19.69 0.98 -2.17
CA ALA A 72 18.39 0.97 -2.82
C ALA A 72 18.48 1.75 -4.13
N GLY A 73 18.55 1.04 -5.23
CA GLY A 73 18.53 1.64 -6.57
C GLY A 73 17.12 2.07 -6.98
N PRO A 74 16.97 2.60 -8.20
CA PRO A 74 15.68 3.04 -8.74
C PRO A 74 14.67 1.89 -8.89
N GLY A 75 15.10 0.64 -8.76
CA GLY A 75 14.27 -0.54 -8.86
C GLY A 75 13.90 -0.91 -10.29
N PHE A 76 12.88 -1.78 -10.42
CA PHE A 76 12.43 -2.36 -11.68
C PHE A 76 12.12 -1.33 -12.79
N TYR A 77 11.58 -0.18 -12.43
CA TYR A 77 11.11 0.83 -13.39
C TYR A 77 12.21 1.74 -13.94
N GLY A 78 13.47 1.60 -13.49
CA GLY A 78 14.56 2.52 -13.86
C GLY A 78 14.42 3.93 -13.24
N CYS A 79 13.37 4.18 -12.46
CA CYS A 79 13.14 5.39 -11.67
C CYS A 79 12.47 5.05 -10.35
N ASP A 80 12.63 5.89 -9.34
CA ASP A 80 12.06 5.67 -8.01
C ASP A 80 10.63 6.22 -7.93
N VAL A 81 9.66 5.44 -8.45
CA VAL A 81 8.23 5.81 -8.40
C VAL A 81 7.70 5.89 -6.96
N TRP A 82 8.31 5.14 -6.03
CA TRP A 82 7.95 5.15 -4.61
C TRP A 82 8.32 6.46 -3.95
N LYS A 83 9.43 7.09 -4.37
CA LYS A 83 9.82 8.41 -3.90
C LYS A 83 8.81 9.49 -4.32
N PHE A 84 8.35 9.45 -5.57
CA PHE A 84 7.31 10.36 -6.03
C PHE A 84 6.01 10.20 -5.25
N ALA A 85 5.61 8.97 -4.97
CA ALA A 85 4.42 8.69 -4.16
C ALA A 85 4.60 9.12 -2.70
N ASP A 86 5.78 8.86 -2.11
CA ASP A 86 6.11 9.27 -0.75
C ASP A 86 6.08 10.80 -0.59
N ASP A 87 6.54 11.56 -1.58
CA ASP A 87 6.48 13.03 -1.55
C ASP A 87 5.05 13.57 -1.50
N VAL A 88 4.09 12.81 -2.01
CA VAL A 88 2.65 13.12 -1.95
C VAL A 88 2.06 12.76 -0.59
N VAL A 89 2.44 11.63 -0.01
CA VAL A 89 1.84 11.07 1.22
C VAL A 89 2.50 11.58 2.48
N ARG A 90 3.82 11.66 2.50
CA ARG A 90 4.66 12.00 3.66
C ARG A 90 4.20 13.25 4.44
N PRO A 91 3.82 14.39 3.80
CA PRO A 91 3.44 15.60 4.51
C PRO A 91 2.26 15.42 5.47
N TRP A 92 1.46 14.37 5.29
CA TRP A 92 0.22 14.09 6.02
C TRP A 92 0.38 13.03 7.10
N LEU A 93 1.55 12.40 7.19
CA LEU A 93 1.79 11.35 8.17
C LEU A 93 2.02 11.93 9.56
N GLN A 94 1.31 11.39 10.53
CA GLN A 94 1.51 11.65 11.96
C GLN A 94 2.45 10.60 12.57
N LYS A 95 3.03 10.90 13.73
CA LYS A 95 3.88 9.95 14.48
C LYS A 95 3.14 8.64 14.74
N GLY A 96 3.76 7.53 14.36
CA GLY A 96 3.18 6.19 14.43
C GLY A 96 2.36 5.79 13.22
N MET A 97 2.07 6.70 12.29
CA MET A 97 1.23 6.41 11.13
C MET A 97 2.02 5.72 10.01
N THR A 98 1.37 4.73 9.40
CA THR A 98 1.81 4.08 8.16
C THR A 98 0.65 4.06 7.18
N ALA A 99 0.87 4.60 5.99
CA ALA A 99 -0.07 4.54 4.86
C ALA A 99 0.41 3.52 3.83
N TYR A 100 -0.51 2.67 3.37
CA TYR A 100 -0.30 1.65 2.35
C TYR A 100 -1.16 2.01 1.15
N TYR A 101 -0.56 1.98 -0.05
CA TYR A 101 -1.22 2.45 -1.26
C TYR A 101 -0.73 1.70 -2.51
N GLU A 102 -1.51 1.78 -3.58
CA GLU A 102 -1.07 1.41 -4.92
C GLU A 102 -0.70 2.65 -5.72
N ILE A 103 0.42 2.60 -6.43
CA ILE A 103 0.85 3.62 -7.37
C ILE A 103 0.44 3.14 -8.76
N VAL A 104 -0.31 3.96 -9.47
CA VAL A 104 -0.91 3.61 -10.76
C VAL A 104 -0.71 4.69 -11.80
N GLY A 105 -0.95 4.36 -13.07
CA GLY A 105 -0.81 5.28 -14.19
C GLY A 105 0.49 5.08 -14.97
N PHE A 106 1.25 6.15 -15.16
CA PHE A 106 2.42 6.17 -16.03
C PHE A 106 3.71 6.51 -15.27
N LEU A 107 4.82 6.11 -15.83
CA LEU A 107 6.18 6.48 -15.42
C LEU A 107 6.58 7.84 -15.96
N PRO A 108 7.61 8.50 -15.44
CA PRO A 108 8.13 9.75 -15.98
C PRO A 108 8.54 9.70 -17.46
N ASN A 109 8.92 8.52 -17.96
CA ASN A 109 9.26 8.29 -19.38
C ASN A 109 8.07 7.97 -20.27
N GLY A 110 6.84 8.07 -19.77
CA GLY A 110 5.61 7.79 -20.50
C GLY A 110 5.21 6.30 -20.57
N GLY A 111 6.04 5.38 -20.03
CA GLY A 111 5.69 3.97 -19.91
C GLY A 111 4.60 3.73 -18.86
N TYR A 112 3.87 2.64 -18.98
CA TYR A 112 2.90 2.24 -17.97
C TYR A 112 3.59 1.72 -16.69
N ILE A 113 3.03 2.03 -15.51
CA ILE A 113 3.38 1.33 -14.26
C ILE A 113 2.91 -0.13 -14.35
N GLN A 114 1.65 -0.35 -14.81
CA GLN A 114 1.15 -1.67 -15.17
C GLN A 114 0.57 -1.63 -16.58
N LYS A 115 1.09 -2.46 -17.47
CA LYS A 115 0.83 -2.42 -18.92
C LYS A 115 -0.67 -2.41 -19.26
N GLY A 116 -1.12 -1.30 -19.83
CA GLY A 116 -2.49 -1.07 -20.27
C GLY A 116 -3.43 -0.50 -19.19
N TYR A 117 -3.03 -0.39 -17.94
CA TYR A 117 -3.84 0.15 -16.85
C TYR A 117 -3.51 1.64 -16.62
N ASP A 118 -4.34 2.54 -17.16
CA ASP A 118 -4.11 3.99 -17.07
C ASP A 118 -4.75 4.66 -15.85
N TYR A 119 -5.77 4.07 -15.25
CA TYR A 119 -6.53 4.62 -14.11
C TYR A 119 -6.95 6.09 -14.29
N GLY A 120 -7.30 6.47 -15.54
CA GLY A 120 -7.66 7.83 -15.89
C GLY A 120 -6.49 8.83 -15.86
N CYS A 121 -5.25 8.35 -15.85
CA CYS A 121 -4.05 9.15 -15.99
C CYS A 121 -3.70 9.38 -17.45
N ILE A 122 -2.82 10.36 -17.71
CA ILE A 122 -2.32 10.74 -19.04
C ILE A 122 -0.80 10.55 -19.06
N PRO A 123 -0.21 9.92 -20.10
CA PRO A 123 1.23 9.77 -20.18
C PRO A 123 1.91 11.14 -20.28
N PRO A 124 3.01 11.39 -19.55
CA PRO A 124 3.77 12.61 -19.66
C PRO A 124 4.41 12.72 -21.06
N LYS A 125 4.45 13.94 -21.60
CA LYS A 125 5.17 14.29 -22.81
C LYS A 125 6.54 14.85 -22.48
N GLU A 126 7.40 14.95 -23.49
CA GLU A 126 8.71 15.57 -23.32
C GLU A 126 8.56 17.03 -22.83
N GLY A 127 9.23 17.34 -21.72
CA GLY A 127 9.16 18.64 -21.06
C GLY A 127 8.04 18.79 -20.00
N ASP A 128 7.14 17.84 -19.87
CA ASP A 128 6.13 17.88 -18.82
C ASP A 128 6.74 17.69 -17.43
N VAL A 129 6.18 18.39 -16.46
CA VAL A 129 6.48 18.11 -15.04
C VAL A 129 5.67 16.87 -14.63
N TYR A 130 6.37 15.83 -14.16
CA TYR A 130 5.70 14.62 -13.68
C TYR A 130 4.87 14.91 -12.43
N GLN A 131 3.55 14.70 -12.52
CA GLN A 131 2.60 15.22 -11.53
C GLN A 131 1.58 14.18 -11.08
N HIS A 132 1.39 14.10 -9.74
CA HIS A 132 0.31 13.36 -9.11
C HIS A 132 -1.08 13.89 -9.56
N GLY A 133 -2.03 12.98 -9.74
CA GLY A 133 -3.38 13.31 -10.22
C GLY A 133 -3.48 13.47 -11.74
N VAL A 134 -2.36 13.65 -12.44
CA VAL A 134 -2.30 13.77 -13.90
C VAL A 134 -1.62 12.55 -14.52
N HIS A 135 -0.37 12.31 -14.19
CA HIS A 135 0.44 11.25 -14.79
C HIS A 135 0.43 9.96 -13.97
N PHE A 136 0.35 10.09 -12.66
CA PHE A 136 0.21 8.97 -11.73
C PHE A 136 -0.76 9.31 -10.60
N LYS A 137 -1.30 8.28 -9.96
CA LYS A 137 -2.13 8.42 -8.76
C LYS A 137 -1.61 7.52 -7.65
N VAL A 138 -1.83 7.96 -6.42
CA VAL A 138 -1.65 7.19 -5.20
C VAL A 138 -3.05 6.82 -4.70
N LEU A 139 -3.36 5.52 -4.67
CA LEU A 139 -4.66 5.01 -4.23
C LEU A 139 -4.48 4.30 -2.88
N VAL A 140 -4.92 4.97 -1.81
CA VAL A 140 -4.73 4.48 -0.44
C VAL A 140 -5.72 3.38 -0.11
N TYR A 141 -5.24 2.23 0.36
CA TYR A 141 -6.12 1.10 0.72
C TYR A 141 -6.07 0.72 2.19
N ARG A 142 -5.05 1.20 2.94
CA ARG A 142 -4.87 0.83 4.35
C ARG A 142 -4.09 1.90 5.09
N ILE A 143 -4.44 2.15 6.34
CA ILE A 143 -3.69 3.00 7.27
C ILE A 143 -3.58 2.27 8.61
N THR A 144 -2.44 2.37 9.26
CA THR A 144 -2.24 1.89 10.62
C THR A 144 -1.60 2.96 11.49
N MET A 145 -1.89 2.91 12.79
CA MET A 145 -1.19 3.67 13.83
C MET A 145 -0.48 2.69 14.75
N THR A 146 0.82 2.89 14.94
CA THR A 146 1.65 2.09 15.85
C THR A 146 2.10 2.97 17.02
N ASN A 147 1.79 2.55 18.25
CA ASN A 147 2.24 3.25 19.46
C ASN A 147 3.70 2.93 19.79
N VAL A 148 4.22 3.56 20.85
CA VAL A 148 5.62 3.35 21.32
C VAL A 148 5.89 1.92 21.79
N ASP A 149 4.88 1.17 22.22
CA ASP A 149 4.97 -0.22 22.67
C ASP A 149 4.87 -1.22 21.51
N GLY A 150 4.69 -0.73 20.27
CA GLY A 150 4.54 -1.56 19.07
C GLY A 150 3.14 -2.10 18.84
N ASN A 151 2.14 -1.66 19.62
CA ASN A 151 0.75 -2.05 19.38
C ASN A 151 0.22 -1.31 18.13
N VAL A 152 -0.39 -2.06 17.23
CA VAL A 152 -0.91 -1.55 15.96
C VAL A 152 -2.42 -1.41 16.03
N HIS A 153 -2.92 -0.23 15.71
CA HIS A 153 -4.33 0.04 15.44
C HIS A 153 -4.56 0.09 13.93
N GLU A 154 -5.46 -0.74 13.45
CA GLU A 154 -5.86 -0.81 12.05
C GLU A 154 -7.05 0.13 11.79
N PHE A 155 -6.91 1.05 10.84
CA PHE A 155 -8.03 1.90 10.44
C PHE A 155 -9.10 1.09 9.69
N SER A 156 -10.35 1.34 10.01
CA SER A 156 -11.48 0.87 9.20
C SER A 156 -11.47 1.51 7.81
N ALA A 157 -12.18 0.93 6.85
CA ALA A 157 -12.30 1.52 5.52
C ALA A 157 -12.91 2.94 5.56
N ARG A 158 -13.81 3.21 6.52
CA ARG A 158 -14.37 4.56 6.75
C ARG A 158 -13.33 5.55 7.25
N GLU A 159 -12.50 5.14 8.19
CA GLU A 159 -11.42 6.02 8.70
C GLU A 159 -10.38 6.30 7.61
N VAL A 160 -10.05 5.31 6.78
CA VAL A 160 -9.20 5.51 5.60
C VAL A 160 -9.82 6.53 4.65
N GLN A 161 -11.12 6.39 4.32
CA GLN A 161 -11.84 7.35 3.48
C GLN A 161 -11.81 8.76 4.08
N GLN A 162 -12.16 8.91 5.36
CA GLN A 162 -12.17 10.20 6.05
C GLN A 162 -10.79 10.86 6.07
N TRP A 163 -9.73 10.07 6.30
CA TRP A 163 -8.37 10.59 6.25
C TRP A 163 -8.00 11.04 4.83
N CYS A 164 -8.33 10.25 3.81
CA CYS A 164 -8.08 10.62 2.41
C CYS A 164 -8.81 11.90 2.02
N ASP A 165 -10.08 12.04 2.42
CA ASP A 165 -10.88 13.26 2.18
C ASP A 165 -10.24 14.49 2.84
N PHE A 166 -9.76 14.32 4.09
CA PHE A 166 -9.10 15.41 4.83
C PHE A 166 -7.79 15.89 4.17
N VAL A 167 -6.98 14.96 3.64
CA VAL A 167 -5.67 15.28 3.04
C VAL A 167 -5.72 15.41 1.52
N ASN A 168 -6.91 15.33 0.91
CA ASN A 168 -7.14 15.39 -0.53
C ASN A 168 -6.35 14.31 -1.31
N LEU A 169 -6.30 13.09 -0.76
CA LEU A 169 -5.83 11.89 -1.43
C LEU A 169 -7.00 11.01 -1.86
N THR A 170 -6.75 10.06 -2.74
CA THR A 170 -7.78 9.17 -3.26
C THR A 170 -7.66 7.80 -2.56
N PRO A 171 -8.70 7.32 -1.86
CA PRO A 171 -8.75 5.92 -1.42
C PRO A 171 -9.04 5.00 -2.61
N VAL A 172 -8.80 3.70 -2.47
CA VAL A 172 -9.30 2.71 -3.41
C VAL A 172 -10.83 2.74 -3.44
N HIS A 173 -11.40 2.49 -4.62
CA HIS A 173 -12.85 2.51 -4.77
C HIS A 173 -13.52 1.46 -3.87
N GLN A 174 -14.53 1.90 -3.10
CA GLN A 174 -15.29 1.05 -2.18
C GLN A 174 -16.64 0.70 -2.77
N TYR A 175 -16.89 -0.59 -2.95
CA TYR A 175 -18.17 -1.12 -3.44
C TYR A 175 -19.18 -1.33 -2.33
N TYR A 176 -18.72 -1.79 -1.16
CA TYR A 176 -19.59 -2.13 -0.04
C TYR A 176 -18.94 -1.83 1.30
N TYR A 177 -19.76 -1.42 2.27
CA TYR A 177 -19.40 -1.32 3.68
C TYR A 177 -20.63 -1.63 4.52
N GLY A 178 -20.64 -2.75 5.23
CA GLY A 178 -21.78 -3.20 6.01
C GLY A 178 -21.58 -4.58 6.62
N TYR A 179 -22.65 -5.16 7.13
CA TYR A 179 -22.60 -6.55 7.57
C TYR A 179 -22.67 -7.49 6.37
N ALA A 180 -21.85 -8.53 6.35
CA ALA A 180 -21.84 -9.53 5.29
C ALA A 180 -23.24 -10.19 5.10
N MET A 181 -23.96 -10.37 6.21
CA MET A 181 -25.31 -10.95 6.20
C MET A 181 -26.35 -10.03 5.57
N ASP A 182 -26.16 -8.71 5.59
CA ASP A 182 -27.07 -7.77 4.93
C ASP A 182 -26.88 -7.77 3.40
N LEU A 183 -25.68 -8.15 2.93
CA LEU A 183 -25.41 -8.25 1.50
C LEU A 183 -26.08 -9.48 0.88
N TYR A 184 -26.04 -10.62 1.57
CA TYR A 184 -26.63 -11.88 1.14
C TYR A 184 -27.46 -12.54 2.30
N PRO A 185 -28.66 -11.98 2.62
CA PRO A 185 -29.43 -12.44 3.77
C PRO A 185 -29.82 -13.91 3.70
N GLU A 186 -29.99 -14.46 2.50
CA GLU A 186 -30.33 -15.88 2.26
C GLU A 186 -29.24 -16.84 2.73
N LEU A 187 -28.01 -16.39 2.89
CA LEU A 187 -26.89 -17.21 3.38
C LEU A 187 -26.76 -17.22 4.90
N SER A 188 -27.51 -16.34 5.62
CA SER A 188 -27.35 -16.15 7.06
C SER A 188 -27.57 -17.39 7.92
N LEU A 189 -28.36 -18.34 7.43
CA LEU A 189 -28.68 -19.62 8.08
C LEU A 189 -27.96 -20.81 7.40
N ALA A 190 -27.17 -20.58 6.37
CA ALA A 190 -26.48 -21.64 5.65
C ALA A 190 -25.32 -22.20 6.49
N GLU A 191 -25.19 -23.52 6.52
CA GLU A 191 -23.99 -24.18 6.97
C GLU A 191 -22.83 -23.75 6.06
N HIS A 192 -21.64 -23.46 6.63
CA HIS A 192 -20.48 -22.92 5.89
C HIS A 192 -20.76 -21.60 5.13
N TRP A 193 -21.54 -20.70 5.76
CA TRP A 193 -21.97 -19.43 5.15
C TRP A 193 -20.82 -18.59 4.58
N ASN A 194 -19.63 -18.61 5.20
CA ASN A 194 -18.44 -17.87 4.77
C ASN A 194 -17.91 -18.35 3.41
N GLU A 195 -17.88 -19.66 3.17
CA GLU A 195 -17.47 -20.25 1.89
C GLU A 195 -18.50 -19.94 0.82
N ASN A 196 -19.78 -20.14 1.15
CA ASN A 196 -20.91 -19.82 0.27
C ASN A 196 -20.95 -18.33 -0.06
N PHE A 197 -20.61 -17.45 0.91
CA PHE A 197 -20.52 -15.99 0.69
C PHE A 197 -19.44 -15.66 -0.35
N LEU A 198 -18.22 -16.18 -0.19
CA LEU A 198 -17.12 -15.93 -1.14
C LEU A 198 -17.44 -16.48 -2.53
N GLN A 199 -18.02 -17.68 -2.61
CA GLN A 199 -18.43 -18.27 -3.87
C GLN A 199 -19.53 -17.47 -4.56
N LYS A 200 -20.54 -17.01 -3.82
CA LYS A 200 -21.60 -16.16 -4.36
C LYS A 200 -21.04 -14.83 -4.85
N LEU A 201 -20.16 -14.20 -4.08
CA LEU A 201 -19.50 -12.95 -4.46
C LEU A 201 -18.70 -13.10 -5.75
N ALA A 202 -17.99 -14.24 -5.93
CA ALA A 202 -17.22 -14.54 -7.13
C ALA A 202 -18.09 -14.69 -8.38
N ASN A 203 -19.31 -15.20 -8.22
CA ASN A 203 -20.26 -15.44 -9.31
C ASN A 203 -21.16 -14.23 -9.63
N GLU A 204 -21.19 -13.24 -8.75
CA GLU A 204 -22.01 -12.03 -8.93
C GLU A 204 -21.24 -10.96 -9.71
N SER A 205 -21.91 -10.35 -10.70
CA SER A 205 -21.35 -9.21 -11.44
C SER A 205 -21.47 -7.89 -10.68
N LEU A 206 -22.05 -7.90 -9.48
CA LEU A 206 -22.38 -6.72 -8.68
C LEU A 206 -21.16 -5.85 -8.37
N PHE A 207 -19.98 -6.45 -8.21
CA PHE A 207 -18.72 -5.75 -7.94
C PHE A 207 -17.75 -5.77 -9.12
N TYR A 208 -18.29 -5.73 -10.34
CA TYR A 208 -17.53 -5.71 -11.59
C TYR A 208 -16.60 -6.91 -11.80
N MET A 209 -16.89 -8.04 -11.12
CA MET A 209 -16.21 -9.29 -11.41
C MET A 209 -16.47 -9.69 -12.87
N GLU A 210 -15.41 -10.13 -13.56
CA GLU A 210 -15.44 -10.54 -14.99
C GLU A 210 -15.81 -9.39 -15.98
N GLN A 211 -15.67 -8.14 -15.57
CA GLN A 211 -15.87 -6.95 -16.41
C GLN A 211 -14.53 -6.23 -16.68
N ASP A 212 -14.56 -5.20 -17.50
CA ASP A 212 -13.45 -4.28 -17.65
C ASP A 212 -13.33 -3.39 -16.40
N SER A 213 -12.12 -2.93 -16.09
CA SER A 213 -11.89 -2.05 -14.94
C SER A 213 -12.72 -0.77 -15.05
N PRO A 214 -13.51 -0.42 -14.02
CA PRO A 214 -14.36 0.76 -14.05
C PRO A 214 -13.57 2.08 -13.92
N THR A 215 -12.31 1.99 -13.47
CA THR A 215 -11.46 3.13 -13.15
C THR A 215 -10.42 3.43 -14.23
N CYS A 216 -10.25 2.54 -15.22
CA CYS A 216 -9.39 2.75 -16.38
C CYS A 216 -10.17 3.30 -17.58
N ASN A 217 -9.54 4.19 -18.35
CA ASN A 217 -10.07 4.59 -19.67
C ASN A 217 -9.86 3.49 -20.71
N ASN A 218 -8.77 2.74 -20.58
CA ASN A 218 -8.49 1.60 -21.45
C ASN A 218 -9.41 0.41 -21.08
N LYS A 219 -9.80 -0.37 -22.10
CA LYS A 219 -10.50 -1.63 -21.88
C LYS A 219 -9.53 -2.71 -21.40
N VAL A 220 -9.43 -2.87 -20.12
CA VAL A 220 -8.59 -3.87 -19.46
C VAL A 220 -9.41 -4.64 -18.44
N PRO A 221 -9.15 -5.95 -18.24
CA PRO A 221 -9.87 -6.72 -17.23
C PRO A 221 -9.73 -6.10 -15.84
N HIS A 222 -10.83 -6.07 -15.10
CA HIS A 222 -10.79 -5.76 -13.66
C HIS A 222 -9.93 -6.80 -12.93
N GLU A 223 -9.05 -6.39 -12.03
CA GLU A 223 -8.21 -7.36 -11.32
C GLU A 223 -9.02 -8.19 -10.32
N GLY A 224 -10.02 -7.60 -9.68
CA GLY A 224 -10.88 -8.23 -8.70
C GLY A 224 -11.22 -7.32 -7.53
N VAL A 225 -11.53 -7.94 -6.40
CA VAL A 225 -11.91 -7.23 -5.18
C VAL A 225 -11.09 -7.70 -3.97
N VAL A 226 -11.02 -6.83 -2.96
CA VAL A 226 -10.49 -7.15 -1.63
C VAL A 226 -11.64 -7.05 -0.64
N ILE A 227 -11.89 -8.13 0.10
CA ILE A 227 -12.85 -8.20 1.19
C ILE A 227 -12.07 -8.08 2.49
N LYS A 228 -12.27 -7.01 3.24
CA LYS A 228 -11.65 -6.80 4.55
C LYS A 228 -12.66 -7.02 5.65
N VAL A 229 -12.29 -7.78 6.67
CA VAL A 229 -13.05 -7.86 7.91
C VAL A 229 -12.75 -6.61 8.72
N GLU A 230 -13.78 -5.81 9.02
CA GLU A 230 -13.68 -4.57 9.77
C GLU A 230 -13.64 -4.87 11.28
N ASN A 231 -12.52 -5.40 11.70
CA ASN A 231 -12.16 -5.65 13.09
C ASN A 231 -10.79 -4.97 13.37
N MET A 232 -10.31 -5.07 14.60
CA MET A 232 -9.01 -4.49 14.98
C MET A 232 -7.80 -5.27 14.42
N LYS A 233 -8.04 -6.33 13.64
CA LYS A 233 -7.01 -7.15 13.00
C LYS A 233 -7.03 -6.94 11.50
N SER A 234 -5.88 -7.05 10.86
CA SER A 234 -5.78 -6.98 9.40
C SER A 234 -6.11 -8.33 8.78
N GLU A 235 -7.40 -8.61 8.60
CA GLU A 235 -7.91 -9.81 7.94
C GLU A 235 -8.56 -9.41 6.62
N ALA A 236 -7.96 -9.83 5.51
CA ALA A 236 -8.47 -9.52 4.17
C ALA A 236 -8.31 -10.71 3.22
N PHE A 237 -9.34 -10.88 2.38
CA PHE A 237 -9.38 -11.90 1.31
C PHE A 237 -9.31 -11.19 -0.04
N LYS A 238 -8.48 -11.70 -0.94
CA LYS A 238 -8.33 -11.18 -2.30
C LYS A 238 -9.00 -12.15 -3.27
N LEU A 239 -9.93 -11.65 -4.05
CA LEU A 239 -10.65 -12.41 -5.07
C LEU A 239 -10.29 -11.82 -6.43
N LYS A 240 -9.55 -12.58 -7.24
CA LYS A 240 -9.14 -12.16 -8.60
C LYS A 240 -10.16 -12.66 -9.64
N CYS A 241 -10.40 -11.86 -10.68
CA CYS A 241 -11.24 -12.22 -11.81
C CYS A 241 -10.56 -13.25 -12.73
N PHE A 242 -11.33 -14.13 -13.35
CA PHE A 242 -10.80 -15.12 -14.30
C PHE A 242 -10.19 -14.46 -15.55
N LYS A 243 -10.82 -13.41 -16.09
CA LYS A 243 -10.28 -12.66 -17.23
C LYS A 243 -8.91 -12.04 -16.92
N PHE A 244 -8.72 -11.54 -15.69
CA PHE A 244 -7.45 -11.02 -15.25
C PHE A 244 -6.41 -12.14 -15.15
N LEU A 245 -6.73 -13.25 -14.49
CA LEU A 245 -5.86 -14.41 -14.35
C LEU A 245 -5.44 -15.00 -15.70
N ASP A 246 -6.37 -15.11 -16.66
CA ASP A 246 -6.09 -15.58 -18.02
C ASP A 246 -5.14 -14.62 -18.76
N LYS A 247 -5.32 -13.29 -18.60
CA LYS A 247 -4.41 -12.29 -19.16
C LYS A 247 -3.01 -12.38 -18.54
N GLU A 248 -2.93 -12.54 -17.21
CA GLU A 248 -1.67 -12.66 -16.46
C GLU A 248 -0.93 -13.95 -16.88
N GLY A 249 -1.64 -15.10 -16.96
CA GLY A 249 -1.09 -16.37 -17.44
C GLY A 249 -0.53 -16.27 -18.85
N LYS A 250 -1.27 -15.66 -19.79
CA LYS A 250 -0.81 -15.46 -21.18
C LYS A 250 0.42 -14.54 -21.28
N ALA A 251 0.59 -13.59 -20.36
CA ALA A 251 1.77 -12.73 -20.29
C ALA A 251 2.99 -13.51 -19.80
N LEU A 252 2.82 -14.34 -18.74
CA LEU A 252 3.87 -15.24 -18.22
C LEU A 252 4.34 -16.24 -19.26
N ASP A 253 3.41 -16.86 -20.01
CA ASP A 253 3.72 -17.80 -21.11
C ASP A 253 4.58 -17.15 -22.22
N LYS A 254 4.47 -15.83 -22.38
CA LYS A 254 5.31 -15.04 -23.32
C LYS A 254 6.63 -14.57 -22.71
N GLY A 255 6.94 -14.96 -21.47
CA GLY A 255 8.16 -14.57 -20.76
C GLY A 255 8.14 -13.14 -20.21
N GLU A 256 6.95 -12.49 -20.10
CA GLU A 256 6.81 -11.23 -19.37
C GLU A 256 6.91 -11.53 -17.86
N SER A 257 7.81 -10.86 -17.14
CA SER A 257 7.94 -11.03 -15.68
C SER A 257 6.73 -10.46 -14.95
N ASN A 258 6.26 -11.18 -13.93
CA ASN A 258 5.26 -10.65 -13.03
C ASN A 258 5.90 -9.55 -12.16
N ILE A 259 5.45 -8.30 -12.32
CA ILE A 259 5.99 -7.14 -11.63
C ILE A 259 5.73 -7.20 -10.12
N GLU A 260 4.68 -7.90 -9.67
CA GLU A 260 4.40 -8.11 -8.24
C GLU A 260 5.52 -8.90 -7.54
N ASP A 261 6.25 -9.74 -8.27
CA ASP A 261 7.33 -10.60 -7.74
C ASP A 261 8.74 -10.02 -8.00
N ALA A 262 8.86 -8.93 -8.77
CA ALA A 262 10.12 -8.35 -9.20
C ALA A 262 10.74 -7.32 -8.23
N ASN A 263 10.30 -7.28 -6.97
CA ASN A 263 10.78 -6.35 -5.94
C ASN A 263 11.66 -7.03 -4.89
#